data_28c49a2ae7892864fb21ae306729ed6b
#
_entry.id   28c49a2ae7892864fb21ae306729ed6b
#
_cell.length_a   1.000
_cell.length_b   1.000
_cell.length_c   1.000
_cell.angle_alpha   90.00
_cell.angle_beta   90.00
_cell.angle_gamma   90.00
#
_symmetry.space_group_name_H-M   'P 1'
#
loop_
_entity.id
_entity.type
_entity.pdbx_description
1 polymer ?
#
loop_
_entity_poly.entity_id
_entity_poly.type
_entity_poly.pdbx_seq_one_letter_code
_entity_poly.pdbx_strand_id
1 'polypeptide(L)'
;MINRRLLTCTFIFLSLLLVLASCNNTPNPPKEEEKTLSYVQDGDTFTFTGGSPRYMVRYNSSPDTPISLSDTGYIKSYSSSDEIRALGYTDSLVTIPRSLSAEPFSEENEGVKVTLNDNNYEIGYEKMFYVWDIDEEGNNIYRDGNMILKREGEYCLIWCEEDLNVSDKLLTELQESFDKVYPVETALFGTCSEYTVKDTEQFITEVNDKIYINIVKMSKYSKNIGGFFSTVDMYKSSFIKKYNEEYNYNYKTNEARMFCINYSAEPSFVDDMDGCISVLTHEFQHMLRFISDYIVKGIDTDTWYNEMMSLLAEDIFSGYLGLDIKSTAIERLYLFKILTNFGVTNWDNNPNSLFFQASYSVNYAFGSYLLRNYGGAELLSALTDLNVAGTGKEVINNAFIKLGLKNKEGETLTFEDVAADFHQICIYTSKEDAEKGHLSLNKEVEFKVGDITITAPAIDLVADGGVMHFPYSDFITRDEYNTSVLFPYGFILSDLTRNDEESGEVPITDAKEIVMVLPKDDDVKIYFY
;
A
#
# COMPACT_ATOMS: atom_id res chain seq x y z
N MET A 1 -61.78 -28.71 -27.68
CA MET A 1 -61.01 -27.53 -28.09
C MET A 1 -59.85 -27.24 -27.11
N ILE A 2 -59.07 -28.24 -26.73
CA ILE A 2 -58.01 -28.09 -25.71
C ILE A 2 -56.62 -28.57 -26.22
N ASN A 3 -56.45 -29.03 -27.45
CA ASN A 3 -55.17 -29.66 -27.85
C ASN A 3 -54.33 -28.91 -28.92
N ARG A 4 -54.70 -27.66 -29.28
CA ARG A 4 -53.91 -26.91 -30.27
C ARG A 4 -52.88 -25.91 -29.66
N ARG A 5 -53.08 -25.49 -28.40
CA ARG A 5 -52.13 -24.55 -27.75
C ARG A 5 -50.96 -25.25 -27.08
N LEU A 6 -51.09 -26.50 -26.69
CA LEU A 6 -49.98 -27.24 -26.08
C LEU A 6 -48.95 -27.71 -27.10
N LEU A 7 -49.40 -28.03 -28.35
CA LEU A 7 -48.44 -28.44 -29.40
C LEU A 7 -47.57 -27.29 -29.93
N THR A 8 -48.10 -26.06 -29.92
CA THR A 8 -47.34 -24.88 -30.40
C THR A 8 -46.29 -24.46 -29.41
N CYS A 9 -46.51 -24.58 -28.10
CA CYS A 9 -45.50 -24.28 -27.09
C CYS A 9 -44.35 -25.31 -27.07
N THR A 10 -44.67 -26.59 -27.31
CA THR A 10 -43.63 -27.65 -27.33
C THR A 10 -42.74 -27.55 -28.56
N PHE A 11 -43.28 -27.12 -29.70
CA PHE A 11 -42.47 -26.91 -30.92
C PHE A 11 -41.57 -25.67 -30.82
N ILE A 12 -42.01 -24.59 -30.16
CA ILE A 12 -41.16 -23.39 -29.92
C ILE A 12 -40.05 -23.70 -28.93
N PHE A 13 -40.31 -24.50 -27.88
CA PHE A 13 -39.28 -24.90 -26.94
C PHE A 13 -38.24 -25.86 -27.55
N LEU A 14 -38.67 -26.77 -28.45
CA LEU A 14 -37.76 -27.69 -29.13
C LEU A 14 -36.93 -26.98 -30.20
N SER A 15 -37.48 -25.97 -30.88
CA SER A 15 -36.71 -25.15 -31.83
C SER A 15 -35.72 -24.18 -31.15
N LEU A 16 -36.04 -23.69 -29.92
CA LEU A 16 -35.13 -22.89 -29.13
C LEU A 16 -33.93 -23.74 -28.58
N LEU A 17 -34.20 -24.98 -28.17
CA LEU A 17 -33.17 -25.93 -27.76
C LEU A 17 -32.26 -26.36 -28.89
N LEU A 18 -32.76 -26.50 -30.11
CA LEU A 18 -31.96 -26.82 -31.29
C LEU A 18 -31.11 -25.62 -31.77
N VAL A 19 -31.54 -24.38 -31.55
CA VAL A 19 -30.75 -23.18 -31.87
C VAL A 19 -29.65 -22.99 -30.81
N LEU A 20 -29.91 -23.31 -29.54
CA LEU A 20 -28.88 -23.25 -28.49
C LEU A 20 -27.83 -24.39 -28.60
N ALA A 21 -28.20 -25.54 -29.17
CA ALA A 21 -27.26 -26.63 -29.42
C ALA A 21 -26.42 -26.44 -30.69
N SER A 22 -26.86 -25.56 -31.61
CA SER A 22 -26.14 -25.24 -32.84
C SER A 22 -25.08 -24.13 -32.70
N CYS A 23 -25.09 -23.38 -31.60
CA CYS A 23 -24.12 -22.31 -31.36
C CYS A 23 -22.85 -22.78 -30.60
N ASN A 24 -22.74 -24.05 -30.22
CA ASN A 24 -21.59 -24.55 -29.46
C ASN A 24 -20.52 -25.29 -30.30
N ASN A 25 -20.57 -25.17 -31.62
CA ASN A 25 -19.52 -25.70 -32.53
C ASN A 25 -18.89 -24.58 -33.39
N THR A 26 -18.56 -23.42 -32.81
CA THR A 26 -17.46 -22.66 -33.35
C THR A 26 -16.17 -23.40 -32.93
N PRO A 27 -15.33 -23.81 -33.90
CA PRO A 27 -14.00 -24.28 -33.54
C PRO A 27 -13.35 -23.16 -32.71
N ASN A 28 -12.84 -23.51 -31.53
CA ASN A 28 -11.97 -22.59 -30.82
C ASN A 28 -10.96 -22.06 -31.84
N PRO A 29 -10.77 -20.73 -31.93
CA PRO A 29 -9.67 -20.24 -32.74
C PRO A 29 -8.43 -21.04 -32.32
N PRO A 30 -7.59 -21.44 -33.28
CA PRO A 30 -6.35 -22.13 -32.93
C PRO A 30 -5.69 -21.30 -31.83
N LYS A 31 -5.35 -21.94 -30.71
CA LYS A 31 -4.49 -21.28 -29.73
C LYS A 31 -3.30 -20.78 -30.51
N GLU A 32 -3.15 -19.46 -30.60
CA GLU A 32 -1.88 -18.90 -31.03
C GLU A 32 -0.84 -19.49 -30.09
N GLU A 33 0.08 -20.27 -30.64
CA GLU A 33 1.25 -20.70 -29.88
C GLU A 33 1.95 -19.40 -29.48
N GLU A 34 2.02 -19.14 -28.17
CA GLU A 34 2.81 -18.03 -27.63
C GLU A 34 4.22 -18.19 -28.22
N LYS A 35 4.58 -17.31 -29.13
CA LYS A 35 5.93 -17.27 -29.68
C LYS A 35 6.86 -16.92 -28.55
N THR A 36 7.59 -17.88 -28.05
CA THR A 36 8.57 -17.65 -27.00
C THR A 36 9.64 -16.73 -27.53
N LEU A 37 9.74 -15.53 -26.96
CA LEU A 37 10.81 -14.60 -27.26
C LEU A 37 12.15 -15.26 -26.93
N SER A 38 13.07 -15.30 -27.89
CA SER A 38 14.43 -15.80 -27.68
C SER A 38 15.45 -14.78 -28.17
N TYR A 39 16.48 -14.55 -27.36
CA TYR A 39 17.59 -13.67 -27.70
C TYR A 39 18.92 -14.20 -27.16
N VAL A 40 20.00 -13.72 -27.76
CA VAL A 40 21.38 -13.95 -27.28
C VAL A 40 21.95 -12.61 -26.87
N GLN A 41 22.53 -12.54 -25.67
CA GLN A 41 23.24 -11.37 -25.17
C GLN A 41 24.75 -11.58 -25.32
N ASP A 42 25.44 -10.65 -25.96
CA ASP A 42 26.90 -10.58 -26.05
C ASP A 42 27.36 -9.17 -25.62
N GLY A 43 27.82 -9.07 -24.39
CA GLY A 43 28.14 -7.76 -23.80
C GLY A 43 26.89 -6.87 -23.73
N ASP A 44 26.94 -5.73 -24.41
CA ASP A 44 25.87 -4.73 -24.50
C ASP A 44 24.89 -5.00 -25.66
N THR A 45 25.13 -6.07 -26.42
CA THR A 45 24.38 -6.38 -27.64
C THR A 45 23.39 -7.50 -27.39
N PHE A 46 22.13 -7.26 -27.75
CA PHE A 46 21.03 -8.24 -27.69
C PHE A 46 20.58 -8.57 -29.12
N THR A 47 20.62 -9.85 -29.48
CA THR A 47 20.18 -10.34 -30.79
C THR A 47 18.98 -11.25 -30.63
N PHE A 48 17.84 -10.87 -31.21
CA PHE A 48 16.57 -11.58 -31.10
C PHE A 48 16.39 -12.49 -32.32
N THR A 49 16.10 -13.77 -32.06
CA THR A 49 15.96 -14.80 -33.11
C THR A 49 14.59 -15.49 -33.12
N GLY A 50 13.80 -15.35 -32.08
CA GLY A 50 12.52 -16.05 -31.91
C GLY A 50 11.28 -15.15 -31.94
N GLY A 51 11.42 -13.85 -32.11
CA GLY A 51 10.33 -12.87 -32.11
C GLY A 51 10.84 -11.47 -31.89
N SER A 52 9.92 -10.50 -31.94
CA SER A 52 10.22 -9.09 -31.60
C SER A 52 9.73 -8.78 -30.20
N PRO A 53 10.56 -8.26 -29.30
CA PRO A 53 10.08 -7.83 -28.00
C PRO A 53 9.13 -6.65 -28.15
N ARG A 54 8.04 -6.69 -27.40
CA ARG A 54 7.12 -5.56 -27.29
C ARG A 54 7.58 -4.58 -26.22
N TYR A 55 8.06 -5.11 -25.10
CA TYR A 55 8.48 -4.31 -23.96
C TYR A 55 9.93 -4.54 -23.62
N MET A 56 10.59 -3.47 -23.20
CA MET A 56 11.92 -3.50 -22.59
C MET A 56 11.80 -2.89 -21.20
N VAL A 57 12.36 -3.59 -20.21
CA VAL A 57 12.44 -3.12 -18.83
C VAL A 57 13.90 -2.92 -18.47
N ARG A 58 14.22 -1.75 -17.93
CA ARG A 58 15.48 -1.45 -17.26
C ARG A 58 15.23 -1.40 -15.76
N TYR A 59 15.91 -2.20 -15.00
CA TYR A 59 15.71 -2.38 -13.57
C TYR A 59 17.02 -2.17 -12.81
N ASN A 60 17.00 -1.37 -11.76
CA ASN A 60 18.13 -1.20 -10.87
C ASN A 60 18.15 -2.30 -9.80
N SER A 61 19.10 -3.20 -9.89
CA SER A 61 19.28 -4.30 -8.93
C SER A 61 20.17 -3.91 -7.73
N SER A 62 20.74 -2.71 -7.71
CA SER A 62 21.49 -2.22 -6.56
C SER A 62 20.58 -2.05 -5.35
N PRO A 63 21.00 -2.48 -4.14
CA PRO A 63 20.21 -2.32 -2.93
C PRO A 63 20.17 -0.89 -2.38
N ASP A 64 21.14 -0.04 -2.78
CA ASP A 64 21.37 1.26 -2.13
C ASP A 64 21.86 2.37 -3.06
N THR A 65 22.24 2.04 -4.32
CA THR A 65 22.87 3.00 -5.22
C THR A 65 21.91 3.44 -6.33
N PRO A 66 21.52 4.72 -6.38
CA PRO A 66 20.79 5.27 -7.53
C PRO A 66 21.68 5.33 -8.77
N ILE A 67 21.13 5.02 -9.95
CA ILE A 67 21.84 5.00 -11.23
C ILE A 67 21.36 6.13 -12.12
N SER A 68 22.26 6.94 -12.66
CA SER A 68 21.93 7.97 -13.65
C SER A 68 21.68 7.34 -15.01
N LEU A 69 20.58 7.72 -15.65
CA LEU A 69 20.20 7.27 -16.98
C LEU A 69 20.62 8.25 -18.09
N SER A 70 21.50 9.21 -17.80
CA SER A 70 21.89 10.29 -18.71
C SER A 70 22.40 9.83 -20.08
N ASP A 71 22.84 8.59 -20.22
CA ASP A 71 23.40 8.02 -21.45
C ASP A 71 22.50 6.98 -22.12
N THR A 72 21.31 6.69 -21.59
CA THR A 72 20.46 5.61 -22.08
C THR A 72 19.27 6.07 -22.93
N GLY A 73 19.27 7.30 -23.39
CA GLY A 73 18.33 7.92 -24.33
C GLY A 73 16.87 7.44 -24.23
N TYR A 74 15.98 8.30 -24.03
CA TYR A 74 14.53 8.34 -24.12
C TYR A 74 13.83 8.75 -22.85
N ILE A 75 13.49 9.99 -22.85
CA ILE A 75 12.59 10.62 -21.90
C ILE A 75 11.58 11.39 -22.72
N LYS A 76 10.30 11.10 -22.55
CA LYS A 76 9.22 11.85 -23.18
C LYS A 76 8.69 12.88 -22.21
N SER A 77 8.77 14.18 -22.57
CA SER A 77 8.19 15.26 -21.78
C SER A 77 6.68 15.33 -22.03
N TYR A 78 5.88 15.33 -20.97
CA TYR A 78 4.48 15.75 -21.00
C TYR A 78 4.34 17.02 -20.18
N SER A 79 3.85 18.09 -20.81
CA SER A 79 3.50 19.32 -20.11
C SER A 79 2.04 19.27 -19.70
N SER A 80 1.73 19.00 -18.45
CA SER A 80 0.56 19.59 -17.80
C SER A 80 0.67 19.41 -16.30
N SER A 81 0.83 20.52 -15.60
CA SER A 81 0.73 20.67 -14.16
C SER A 81 -0.69 20.40 -13.61
N ASP A 82 -1.68 20.19 -14.49
CA ASP A 82 -3.10 20.05 -14.12
C ASP A 82 -3.52 18.60 -13.82
N GLU A 83 -2.70 17.60 -14.14
CA GLU A 83 -3.03 16.19 -13.90
C GLU A 83 -2.50 15.64 -12.56
N ILE A 84 -1.66 16.40 -11.88
CA ILE A 84 -1.14 16.01 -10.56
C ILE A 84 -1.95 16.76 -9.50
N ARG A 85 -3.21 16.47 -9.42
CA ARG A 85 -4.00 16.82 -8.23
C ARG A 85 -3.74 15.76 -7.16
N ALA A 86 -3.72 16.21 -5.92
CA ALA A 86 -3.51 15.37 -4.75
C ALA A 86 -4.26 14.04 -4.88
N LEU A 87 -3.50 12.97 -5.02
CA LEU A 87 -4.01 11.62 -5.20
C LEU A 87 -4.15 10.98 -3.85
N GLY A 88 -5.28 11.22 -3.22
CA GLY A 88 -5.58 10.68 -1.92
C GLY A 88 -4.88 11.42 -0.77
N TYR A 89 -5.22 11.00 0.44
CA TYR A 89 -4.60 11.49 1.67
C TYR A 89 -3.21 10.87 1.81
N THR A 90 -2.26 11.66 2.27
CA THR A 90 -1.00 11.14 2.77
C THR A 90 -1.12 11.05 4.29
N ASP A 91 -0.73 9.92 4.84
CA ASP A 91 -0.76 9.69 6.27
C ASP A 91 0.63 9.96 6.85
N SER A 92 0.71 10.19 8.12
CA SER A 92 1.98 10.54 8.75
C SER A 92 2.19 9.73 10.02
N LEU A 93 3.23 8.91 10.02
CA LEU A 93 3.68 8.24 11.23
C LEU A 93 4.60 9.18 12.02
N VAL A 94 4.14 9.64 13.17
CA VAL A 94 4.92 10.46 14.08
C VAL A 94 5.71 9.57 15.03
N THR A 95 7.02 9.50 14.86
CA THR A 95 7.89 8.63 15.64
C THR A 95 8.95 9.41 16.42
N ILE A 96 9.42 8.82 17.52
CA ILE A 96 10.64 9.29 18.18
C ILE A 96 11.83 8.75 17.40
N PRO A 97 12.81 9.61 17.04
CA PRO A 97 14.03 9.16 16.36
C PRO A 97 14.77 8.08 17.17
N ARG A 98 15.30 7.10 16.44
CA ARG A 98 15.92 5.88 17.01
C ARG A 98 17.18 6.09 17.86
N SER A 99 17.74 7.29 17.93
CA SER A 99 18.96 7.59 18.72
C SER A 99 18.89 7.20 20.20
N LEU A 100 17.73 6.72 20.63
CA LEU A 100 17.48 6.15 21.96
C LEU A 100 16.98 4.70 21.91
N SER A 101 17.24 3.97 20.82
CA SER A 101 16.92 2.55 20.85
C SER A 101 17.59 1.95 22.07
N ALA A 102 16.77 1.48 22.99
CA ALA A 102 17.22 0.62 24.05
C ALA A 102 18.05 -0.51 23.43
N GLU A 103 19.08 -0.94 24.12
CA GLU A 103 19.70 -2.23 23.87
C GLU A 103 18.59 -3.27 23.62
N PRO A 104 18.76 -4.21 22.70
CA PRO A 104 17.77 -5.27 22.50
C PRO A 104 17.34 -5.82 23.84
N PHE A 105 16.03 -5.96 24.04
CA PHE A 105 15.50 -6.45 25.33
C PHE A 105 16.25 -7.71 25.75
N SER A 106 16.77 -7.74 26.96
CA SER A 106 17.40 -8.96 27.46
C SER A 106 16.35 -10.07 27.50
N GLU A 107 16.70 -11.27 27.05
CA GLU A 107 15.80 -12.44 27.07
C GLU A 107 15.25 -12.78 28.47
N GLU A 108 15.88 -12.26 29.52
CA GLU A 108 15.52 -12.48 30.92
C GLU A 108 14.37 -11.60 31.44
N ASN A 109 13.96 -10.56 30.69
CA ASN A 109 12.87 -9.68 31.11
C ASN A 109 11.51 -10.25 30.69
N GLU A 110 10.77 -10.82 31.64
CA GLU A 110 9.43 -11.35 31.43
C GLU A 110 8.41 -10.26 31.05
N GLY A 111 8.72 -8.98 31.35
CA GLY A 111 7.83 -7.84 31.08
C GLY A 111 6.57 -7.84 31.94
N VAL A 112 5.68 -6.90 31.65
CA VAL A 112 4.38 -6.74 32.32
C VAL A 112 3.27 -6.79 31.28
N LYS A 113 2.27 -7.64 31.50
CA LYS A 113 1.07 -7.68 30.65
C LYS A 113 0.32 -6.36 30.78
N VAL A 114 -0.08 -5.77 29.68
CA VAL A 114 -0.89 -4.54 29.67
C VAL A 114 -2.20 -4.74 30.42
N THR A 115 -2.61 -3.75 31.19
CA THR A 115 -3.88 -3.73 31.91
C THR A 115 -4.86 -2.82 31.19
N LEU A 116 -6.06 -3.34 30.88
CA LEU A 116 -7.15 -2.57 30.30
C LEU A 116 -8.01 -1.98 31.43
N ASN A 117 -8.23 -0.67 31.38
CA ASN A 117 -9.07 0.07 32.31
C ASN A 117 -10.30 0.61 31.59
N ASP A 118 -11.47 0.39 32.17
CA ASP A 118 -12.70 1.02 31.74
C ASP A 118 -12.79 2.41 32.41
N ASN A 119 -12.37 3.43 31.69
CA ASN A 119 -12.60 4.82 32.09
C ASN A 119 -13.96 5.24 31.53
N ASN A 120 -15.04 5.05 32.26
CA ASN A 120 -16.42 5.38 31.91
C ASN A 120 -16.57 6.89 31.68
N TYR A 121 -16.24 7.39 30.48
CA TYR A 121 -16.50 8.76 30.09
C TYR A 121 -17.93 8.89 29.58
N GLU A 122 -18.67 9.90 30.06
CA GLU A 122 -19.98 10.23 29.51
C GLU A 122 -19.85 11.05 28.22
N ILE A 123 -20.77 10.85 27.27
CA ILE A 123 -20.85 11.72 26.08
C ILE A 123 -20.95 13.18 26.50
N GLY A 124 -20.13 14.03 25.93
CA GLY A 124 -19.97 15.45 26.32
C GLY A 124 -18.86 15.69 27.33
N TYR A 125 -18.16 14.64 27.80
CA TYR A 125 -16.97 14.83 28.65
C TYR A 125 -15.89 15.62 27.90
N GLU A 126 -15.28 16.57 28.57
CA GLU A 126 -14.21 17.41 28.03
C GLU A 126 -12.85 16.94 28.54
N LYS A 127 -11.89 16.83 27.63
CA LYS A 127 -10.51 16.43 27.94
C LYS A 127 -9.53 17.16 27.05
N MET A 128 -8.43 17.63 27.62
CA MET A 128 -7.32 18.18 26.84
C MET A 128 -6.41 17.06 26.35
N PHE A 129 -6.04 17.12 25.07
CA PHE A 129 -5.03 16.27 24.46
C PHE A 129 -3.93 17.14 23.83
N TYR A 130 -2.73 16.62 23.78
CA TYR A 130 -1.68 17.19 22.96
C TYR A 130 -1.86 16.72 21.52
N VAL A 131 -1.94 17.65 20.58
CA VAL A 131 -2.08 17.38 19.15
C VAL A 131 -0.79 17.76 18.45
N TRP A 132 -0.19 16.80 17.74
CA TRP A 132 0.94 17.06 16.85
C TRP A 132 0.47 17.84 15.62
N ASP A 133 1.32 18.75 15.11
CA ASP A 133 1.06 19.55 13.91
C ASP A 133 2.39 20.02 13.30
N ILE A 134 2.32 20.68 12.15
CA ILE A 134 3.46 21.30 11.46
C ILE A 134 3.25 22.82 11.42
N ASP A 135 4.30 23.59 11.76
CA ASP A 135 4.28 25.05 11.70
C ASP A 135 4.63 25.60 10.30
N GLU A 136 4.69 26.93 10.15
CA GLU A 136 5.00 27.58 8.87
C GLU A 136 6.44 27.40 8.40
N GLU A 137 7.35 27.05 9.30
CA GLU A 137 8.74 26.75 9.03
C GLU A 137 8.96 25.26 8.70
N GLY A 138 7.91 24.43 8.80
CA GLY A 138 7.97 22.98 8.59
C GLY A 138 8.47 22.19 9.80
N ASN A 139 8.47 22.80 11.00
CA ASN A 139 8.86 22.11 12.22
C ASN A 139 7.68 21.37 12.85
N ASN A 140 7.97 20.24 13.47
CA ASN A 140 7.02 19.49 14.29
C ASN A 140 6.72 20.27 15.58
N ILE A 141 5.45 20.53 15.82
CA ILE A 141 4.97 21.21 17.03
C ILE A 141 3.90 20.39 17.75
N TYR A 142 3.69 20.69 19.02
CA TYR A 142 2.58 20.15 19.80
C TYR A 142 1.76 21.31 20.33
N ARG A 143 0.45 21.22 20.15
CA ARG A 143 -0.52 22.19 20.68
C ARG A 143 -1.52 21.52 21.60
N ASP A 144 -2.15 22.29 22.45
CA ASP A 144 -3.29 21.85 23.25
C ASP A 144 -4.54 21.76 22.36
N GLY A 145 -5.23 20.63 22.39
CA GLY A 145 -6.51 20.39 21.75
C GLY A 145 -7.56 20.08 22.81
N ASN A 146 -8.51 21.01 23.02
CA ASN A 146 -9.65 20.73 23.89
C ASN A 146 -10.65 19.86 23.14
N MET A 147 -10.84 18.64 23.60
CA MET A 147 -11.68 17.64 22.95
C MET A 147 -12.93 17.36 23.75
N ILE A 148 -14.02 17.10 23.05
CA ILE A 148 -15.30 16.67 23.61
C ILE A 148 -15.57 15.26 23.09
N LEU A 149 -15.89 14.31 23.99
CA LEU A 149 -16.35 12.99 23.62
C LEU A 149 -17.70 13.08 22.92
N LYS A 150 -17.75 12.71 21.65
CA LYS A 150 -18.95 12.79 20.80
C LYS A 150 -19.64 11.45 20.59
N ARG A 151 -18.87 10.36 20.57
CA ARG A 151 -19.40 9.00 20.33
C ARG A 151 -18.62 7.98 21.13
N GLU A 152 -19.33 6.91 21.50
CA GLU A 152 -18.79 5.71 22.08
C GLU A 152 -19.23 4.52 21.26
N GLY A 153 -18.26 3.75 20.73
CA GLY A 153 -18.48 2.47 20.07
C GLY A 153 -18.18 1.30 20.99
N GLU A 154 -18.23 0.08 20.44
CA GLU A 154 -17.81 -1.12 21.16
C GLU A 154 -16.30 -1.09 21.43
N TYR A 155 -15.51 -0.64 20.45
CA TYR A 155 -14.04 -0.64 20.51
C TYR A 155 -13.41 0.74 20.49
N CYS A 156 -14.18 1.83 20.37
CA CYS A 156 -13.62 3.18 20.27
C CYS A 156 -14.36 4.23 21.10
N LEU A 157 -13.60 5.31 21.37
CA LEU A 157 -14.11 6.59 21.87
C LEU A 157 -13.74 7.67 20.86
N ILE A 158 -14.74 8.32 20.24
CA ILE A 158 -14.52 9.36 19.24
C ILE A 158 -14.60 10.73 19.90
N TRP A 159 -13.46 11.40 19.91
CA TRP A 159 -13.27 12.74 20.45
C TRP A 159 -13.20 13.75 19.31
N CYS A 160 -13.83 14.91 19.47
CA CYS A 160 -13.74 16.00 18.50
C CYS A 160 -13.25 17.27 19.17
N GLU A 161 -12.40 17.99 18.49
CA GLU A 161 -11.97 19.32 18.92
C GLU A 161 -13.19 20.24 19.10
N GLU A 162 -13.22 21.05 20.17
CA GLU A 162 -14.40 21.77 20.64
C GLU A 162 -15.02 22.69 19.58
N ASP A 163 -14.17 23.31 18.73
CA ASP A 163 -14.58 24.24 17.70
C ASP A 163 -14.98 23.58 16.37
N LEU A 164 -14.91 22.23 16.27
CA LEU A 164 -15.29 21.50 15.08
C LEU A 164 -16.78 21.16 15.06
N ASN A 165 -17.39 21.45 13.93
CA ASN A 165 -18.77 21.05 13.65
C ASN A 165 -18.80 19.75 12.81
N VAL A 166 -18.41 18.63 13.43
CA VAL A 166 -18.43 17.32 12.80
C VAL A 166 -19.87 16.82 12.72
N SER A 167 -20.30 16.35 11.54
CA SER A 167 -21.68 15.86 11.36
C SER A 167 -21.92 14.56 12.10
N ASP A 168 -23.14 14.38 12.62
CA ASP A 168 -23.56 13.11 13.24
C ASP A 168 -23.42 11.93 12.28
N LYS A 169 -23.61 12.16 10.98
CA LYS A 169 -23.43 11.13 9.95
C LYS A 169 -21.99 10.64 9.94
N LEU A 170 -20.99 11.53 9.85
CA LEU A 170 -19.57 11.15 9.85
C LEU A 170 -19.20 10.42 11.15
N LEU A 171 -19.66 10.92 12.30
CA LEU A 171 -19.37 10.28 13.59
C LEU A 171 -19.96 8.86 13.68
N THR A 172 -21.15 8.65 13.12
CA THR A 172 -21.79 7.33 13.09
C THR A 172 -21.05 6.38 12.18
N GLU A 173 -20.72 6.80 10.96
CA GLU A 173 -19.99 5.99 9.98
C GLU A 173 -18.60 5.60 10.49
N LEU A 174 -17.87 6.52 11.12
CA LEU A 174 -16.56 6.23 11.73
C LEU A 174 -16.67 5.20 12.85
N GLN A 175 -17.65 5.37 13.76
CA GLN A 175 -17.85 4.44 14.85
C GLN A 175 -18.24 3.05 14.35
N GLU A 176 -19.24 2.95 13.45
CA GLU A 176 -19.73 1.66 12.92
C GLU A 176 -18.66 0.95 12.10
N SER A 177 -17.87 1.72 11.30
CA SER A 177 -16.76 1.18 10.53
C SER A 177 -15.65 0.66 11.44
N PHE A 178 -15.27 1.40 12.48
CA PHE A 178 -14.23 0.96 13.41
C PHE A 178 -14.66 -0.26 14.21
N ASP A 179 -15.88 -0.28 14.73
CA ASP A 179 -16.41 -1.43 15.46
C ASP A 179 -16.49 -2.68 14.59
N LYS A 180 -16.72 -2.52 13.27
CA LYS A 180 -16.70 -3.61 12.30
C LYS A 180 -15.28 -4.09 11.96
N VAL A 181 -14.32 -3.17 11.85
CA VAL A 181 -12.93 -3.43 11.43
C VAL A 181 -12.08 -3.96 12.58
N TYR A 182 -12.19 -3.41 13.77
CA TYR A 182 -11.32 -3.70 14.92
C TYR A 182 -11.10 -5.21 15.18
N PRO A 183 -12.15 -6.07 15.30
CA PRO A 183 -11.94 -7.48 15.60
C PRO A 183 -11.22 -8.22 14.45
N VAL A 184 -11.39 -7.76 13.24
CA VAL A 184 -10.83 -8.39 12.06
C VAL A 184 -9.40 -7.91 11.81
N GLU A 185 -9.16 -6.62 11.92
CA GLU A 185 -7.84 -6.03 11.73
C GLU A 185 -6.86 -6.49 12.82
N THR A 186 -7.33 -6.56 14.07
CA THR A 186 -6.52 -7.14 15.16
C THR A 186 -6.20 -8.61 14.94
N ALA A 187 -7.07 -9.38 14.31
CA ALA A 187 -6.80 -10.77 13.99
C ALA A 187 -5.80 -10.94 12.83
N LEU A 188 -5.77 -10.01 11.87
CA LEU A 188 -4.90 -10.07 10.70
C LEU A 188 -3.53 -9.42 10.94
N PHE A 189 -3.47 -8.31 11.67
CA PHE A 189 -2.28 -7.48 11.80
C PHE A 189 -1.64 -7.49 13.19
N GLY A 190 -2.28 -8.10 14.19
CA GLY A 190 -1.77 -8.20 15.55
C GLY A 190 -2.67 -7.51 16.59
N THR A 191 -2.55 -7.94 17.83
CA THR A 191 -3.41 -7.45 18.92
C THR A 191 -2.91 -6.16 19.54
N CYS A 192 -3.83 -5.31 19.98
CA CYS A 192 -3.55 -4.14 20.81
C CYS A 192 -4.15 -4.24 22.23
N SER A 193 -4.85 -5.33 22.56
CA SER A 193 -5.48 -5.54 23.87
C SER A 193 -4.76 -6.56 24.76
N GLU A 194 -3.99 -7.46 24.14
CA GLU A 194 -3.29 -8.53 24.86
C GLU A 194 -1.82 -8.60 24.45
N TYR A 195 -0.98 -7.76 25.03
CA TYR A 195 0.46 -7.76 24.79
C TYR A 195 1.26 -7.56 26.07
N THR A 196 2.55 -7.86 26.00
CA THR A 196 3.48 -7.72 27.12
C THR A 196 4.46 -6.59 26.85
N VAL A 197 4.51 -5.62 27.75
CA VAL A 197 5.46 -4.51 27.74
C VAL A 197 6.73 -4.95 28.43
N LYS A 198 7.83 -5.08 27.71
CA LYS A 198 9.13 -5.46 28.27
C LYS A 198 9.84 -4.28 28.92
N ASP A 199 9.76 -3.10 28.32
CA ASP A 199 10.31 -1.88 28.91
C ASP A 199 9.22 -1.03 29.57
N THR A 200 8.96 -1.36 30.82
CA THR A 200 7.94 -0.69 31.64
C THR A 200 8.34 0.69 32.13
N GLU A 201 9.59 1.11 31.95
CA GLU A 201 10.01 2.48 32.24
C GLU A 201 9.68 3.42 31.10
N GLN A 202 9.73 2.92 29.87
CA GLN A 202 9.43 3.71 28.67
C GLN A 202 7.93 3.73 28.35
N PHE A 203 7.30 2.55 28.26
CA PHE A 203 5.95 2.42 27.72
C PHE A 203 4.87 2.38 28.80
N ILE A 204 3.68 2.82 28.42
CA ILE A 204 2.49 2.69 29.26
C ILE A 204 2.11 1.21 29.42
N THR A 205 1.67 0.84 30.62
CA THR A 205 1.23 -0.53 30.98
C THR A 205 -0.24 -0.59 31.36
N GLU A 206 -0.88 0.56 31.48
CA GLU A 206 -2.30 0.72 31.73
C GLU A 206 -2.89 1.59 30.64
N VAL A 207 -3.93 1.10 29.96
CA VAL A 207 -4.57 1.78 28.85
C VAL A 207 -6.08 1.67 28.96
N ASN A 208 -6.83 2.58 28.32
CA ASN A 208 -8.27 2.41 28.19
C ASN A 208 -8.58 1.14 27.37
N ASP A 209 -9.65 0.43 27.67
CA ASP A 209 -10.07 -0.75 26.92
C ASP A 209 -10.46 -0.41 25.47
N LYS A 210 -10.91 0.84 25.22
CA LYS A 210 -11.24 1.37 23.90
C LYS A 210 -10.13 2.23 23.33
N ILE A 211 -10.04 2.25 22.01
CA ILE A 211 -9.11 3.10 21.26
C ILE A 211 -9.67 4.52 21.16
N TYR A 212 -8.83 5.53 21.32
CA TYR A 212 -9.24 6.92 21.13
C TYR A 212 -9.02 7.32 19.67
N ILE A 213 -10.10 7.77 19.03
CA ILE A 213 -10.09 8.37 17.71
C ILE A 213 -10.34 9.86 17.85
N ASN A 214 -9.32 10.67 17.62
CA ASN A 214 -9.38 12.11 17.81
C ASN A 214 -9.57 12.81 16.46
N ILE A 215 -10.70 13.49 16.29
CA ILE A 215 -10.95 14.32 15.11
C ILE A 215 -10.43 15.72 15.41
N VAL A 216 -9.38 16.13 14.72
CA VAL A 216 -8.60 17.33 14.96
C VAL A 216 -8.61 18.26 13.75
N LYS A 217 -8.38 19.56 13.99
CA LYS A 217 -8.13 20.54 12.95
C LYS A 217 -6.64 20.85 12.92
N MET A 218 -5.95 20.35 11.92
CA MET A 218 -4.53 20.66 11.72
C MET A 218 -4.32 21.99 11.00
N SER A 219 -3.11 22.50 11.05
CA SER A 219 -2.71 23.70 10.36
C SER A 219 -2.80 23.58 8.84
N LYS A 220 -2.81 24.71 8.13
CA LYS A 220 -2.77 24.72 6.66
C LYS A 220 -1.48 24.08 6.07
N TYR A 221 -0.45 23.89 6.88
CA TYR A 221 0.80 23.27 6.47
C TYR A 221 0.75 21.74 6.53
N SER A 222 -0.27 21.20 7.21
CA SER A 222 -0.57 19.77 7.34
C SER A 222 -1.80 19.35 6.52
N LYS A 223 -2.25 20.16 5.57
CA LYS A 223 -3.49 19.92 4.81
C LYS A 223 -3.48 18.64 3.98
N ASN A 224 -2.29 18.17 3.56
CA ASN A 224 -2.14 16.93 2.79
C ASN A 224 -2.10 15.68 3.68
N ILE A 225 -2.16 15.84 5.01
CA ILE A 225 -2.14 14.75 5.98
C ILE A 225 -3.58 14.41 6.35
N GLY A 226 -4.02 13.20 6.03
CA GLY A 226 -5.38 12.72 6.31
C GLY A 226 -5.56 12.30 7.77
N GLY A 227 -4.54 11.65 8.33
CA GLY A 227 -4.49 11.20 9.71
C GLY A 227 -3.07 11.01 10.19
N PHE A 228 -2.92 10.62 11.45
CA PHE A 228 -1.64 10.19 11.98
C PHE A 228 -1.79 9.36 13.24
N PHE A 229 -0.97 8.33 13.36
CA PHE A 229 -0.67 7.66 14.60
C PHE A 229 0.63 8.21 15.18
N SER A 230 0.60 8.65 16.44
CA SER A 230 1.79 9.12 17.14
C SER A 230 2.30 8.06 18.11
N THR A 231 3.45 7.47 17.83
CA THR A 231 4.10 6.53 18.74
C THR A 231 4.40 7.16 20.11
N VAL A 232 4.58 8.49 20.13
CA VAL A 232 4.85 9.28 21.36
C VAL A 232 3.75 9.08 22.39
N ASP A 233 2.50 8.88 21.97
CA ASP A 233 1.36 8.68 22.86
C ASP A 233 1.38 7.33 23.61
N MET A 234 2.22 6.39 23.18
CA MET A 234 2.42 5.12 23.84
C MET A 234 3.52 5.14 24.91
N TYR A 235 4.26 6.25 25.04
CA TYR A 235 5.30 6.40 26.04
C TYR A 235 4.78 7.08 27.30
N LYS A 236 5.42 6.80 28.46
CA LYS A 236 5.14 7.47 29.72
C LYS A 236 5.63 8.92 29.71
N SER A 237 4.87 9.82 30.32
CA SER A 237 5.24 11.23 30.48
C SER A 237 6.58 11.40 31.22
N SER A 238 6.88 10.51 32.16
CA SER A 238 8.17 10.50 32.88
C SER A 238 9.35 10.22 31.95
N PHE A 239 9.18 9.30 31.00
CA PHE A 239 10.19 8.98 29.99
C PHE A 239 10.34 10.13 29.00
N ILE A 240 9.24 10.64 28.44
CA ILE A 240 9.25 11.75 27.47
C ILE A 240 9.89 13.01 28.08
N LYS A 241 9.61 13.31 29.34
CA LYS A 241 10.24 14.44 30.04
C LYS A 241 11.77 14.29 30.09
N LYS A 242 12.27 13.12 30.51
CA LYS A 242 13.70 12.83 30.56
C LYS A 242 14.34 12.91 29.18
N TYR A 243 13.67 12.35 28.18
CA TYR A 243 14.10 12.39 26.79
C TYR A 243 14.24 13.81 26.26
N ASN A 244 13.23 14.65 26.49
CA ASN A 244 13.24 16.05 26.07
C ASN A 244 14.39 16.83 26.72
N GLU A 245 14.65 16.60 28.02
CA GLU A 245 15.74 17.23 28.76
C GLU A 245 17.13 16.82 28.23
N GLU A 246 17.29 15.54 27.86
CA GLU A 246 18.56 14.99 27.40
C GLU A 246 18.90 15.42 25.96
N TYR A 247 17.90 15.44 25.07
CA TYR A 247 18.09 15.65 23.63
C TYR A 247 17.59 17.01 23.10
N ASN A 248 17.08 17.86 24.00
CA ASN A 248 16.54 19.17 23.69
C ASN A 248 15.37 19.13 22.68
N TYR A 249 14.47 18.16 22.88
CA TYR A 249 13.19 18.06 22.15
C TYR A 249 12.02 18.61 22.95
N ASN A 250 10.85 18.70 22.32
CA ASN A 250 9.60 19.16 22.96
C ASN A 250 8.44 18.21 22.68
N TYR A 251 8.68 16.90 22.75
CA TYR A 251 7.61 15.92 22.58
C TYR A 251 6.60 16.01 23.74
N LYS A 252 5.32 15.72 23.39
CA LYS A 252 4.21 15.61 24.34
C LYS A 252 3.50 14.30 24.14
N THR A 253 3.18 13.60 25.20
CA THR A 253 2.46 12.33 25.19
C THR A 253 1.11 12.46 25.85
N ASN A 254 0.13 11.74 25.33
CA ASN A 254 -1.20 11.59 25.92
C ASN A 254 -1.34 10.35 26.79
N GLU A 255 -0.32 9.49 26.83
CA GLU A 255 -0.33 8.20 27.53
C GLU A 255 -1.58 7.37 27.18
N ALA A 256 -1.85 7.21 25.89
CA ALA A 256 -3.06 6.58 25.40
C ALA A 256 -2.84 5.82 24.08
N ARG A 257 -3.63 4.77 23.87
CA ARG A 257 -3.79 4.15 22.54
C ARG A 257 -4.73 5.02 21.72
N MET A 258 -4.19 5.83 20.83
CA MET A 258 -4.96 6.80 20.06
C MET A 258 -4.33 7.06 18.70
N PHE A 259 -5.16 7.52 17.78
CA PHE A 259 -4.72 8.14 16.53
C PHE A 259 -5.64 9.32 16.19
N CYS A 260 -5.19 10.16 15.29
CA CYS A 260 -5.89 11.38 14.90
C CYS A 260 -6.34 11.30 13.44
N ILE A 261 -7.50 11.90 13.18
CA ILE A 261 -8.05 12.15 11.84
C ILE A 261 -8.10 13.66 11.63
N ASN A 262 -7.48 14.13 10.55
CA ASN A 262 -7.42 15.56 10.24
C ASN A 262 -8.68 16.03 9.50
N TYR A 263 -9.59 16.66 10.22
CA TYR A 263 -10.83 17.20 9.66
C TYR A 263 -10.62 18.32 8.62
N SER A 264 -9.44 18.95 8.60
CA SER A 264 -9.06 20.01 7.66
C SER A 264 -8.20 19.51 6.49
N ALA A 265 -8.10 18.19 6.29
CA ALA A 265 -7.37 17.64 5.16
C ALA A 265 -7.97 18.07 3.81
N GLU A 266 -7.14 18.11 2.77
CA GLU A 266 -7.53 18.35 1.39
C GLU A 266 -7.13 17.14 0.51
N PRO A 267 -8.10 16.46 -0.14
CA PRO A 267 -9.55 16.75 -0.20
C PRO A 267 -10.26 16.63 1.15
N SER A 268 -11.41 17.31 1.27
CA SER A 268 -12.15 17.37 2.53
C SER A 268 -12.86 16.06 2.84
N PHE A 269 -12.71 15.53 4.03
CA PHE A 269 -13.46 14.37 4.53
C PHE A 269 -14.98 14.58 4.62
N VAL A 270 -15.41 15.84 4.58
CA VAL A 270 -16.86 16.14 4.48
C VAL A 270 -17.42 15.66 3.15
N ASP A 271 -16.60 15.74 2.10
CA ASP A 271 -16.95 15.35 0.73
C ASP A 271 -16.48 13.93 0.38
N ASP A 272 -15.50 13.40 1.10
CA ASP A 272 -14.92 12.07 0.91
C ASP A 272 -14.91 11.27 2.23
N MET A 273 -16.07 10.75 2.59
CA MET A 273 -16.24 9.93 3.78
C MET A 273 -15.52 8.59 3.69
N ASP A 274 -15.52 8.00 2.50
CA ASP A 274 -14.86 6.71 2.27
C ASP A 274 -13.35 6.83 2.44
N GLY A 275 -12.76 7.94 1.98
CA GLY A 275 -11.36 8.25 2.24
C GLY A 275 -11.04 8.44 3.73
N CYS A 276 -11.93 9.08 4.48
CA CYS A 276 -11.79 9.20 5.93
C CYS A 276 -11.80 7.82 6.63
N ILE A 277 -12.66 6.89 6.18
CA ILE A 277 -12.74 5.53 6.71
C ILE A 277 -11.50 4.71 6.27
N SER A 278 -10.99 4.94 5.07
CA SER A 278 -9.73 4.32 4.60
C SER A 278 -8.56 4.72 5.51
N VAL A 279 -8.41 6.02 5.79
CA VAL A 279 -7.40 6.56 6.74
C VAL A 279 -7.54 5.94 8.13
N LEU A 280 -8.76 5.71 8.62
CA LEU A 280 -8.99 5.10 9.92
C LEU A 280 -8.35 3.70 10.01
N THR A 281 -8.50 2.86 8.98
CA THR A 281 -7.86 1.53 8.95
C THR A 281 -6.33 1.65 8.83
N HIS A 282 -5.83 2.62 8.09
CA HIS A 282 -4.41 2.90 7.95
C HIS A 282 -3.75 3.23 9.30
N GLU A 283 -4.30 4.21 10.02
CA GLU A 283 -3.74 4.67 11.30
C GLU A 283 -3.85 3.61 12.40
N PHE A 284 -4.92 2.83 12.37
CA PHE A 284 -5.06 1.72 13.31
C PHE A 284 -4.02 0.62 13.06
N GLN A 285 -3.72 0.33 11.80
CA GLN A 285 -2.66 -0.62 11.45
C GLN A 285 -1.28 -0.17 11.97
N HIS A 286 -0.94 1.12 11.84
CA HIS A 286 0.29 1.67 12.43
C HIS A 286 0.39 1.39 13.94
N MET A 287 -0.70 1.58 14.68
CA MET A 287 -0.74 1.27 16.11
C MET A 287 -0.48 -0.22 16.38
N LEU A 288 -1.16 -1.11 15.63
CA LEU A 288 -0.97 -2.56 15.78
C LEU A 288 0.49 -2.96 15.51
N ARG A 289 1.08 -2.37 14.47
CA ARG A 289 2.47 -2.64 14.09
C ARG A 289 3.46 -2.11 15.13
N PHE A 290 3.27 -0.91 15.63
CA PHE A 290 4.11 -0.35 16.68
C PHE A 290 4.09 -1.21 17.96
N ILE A 291 2.92 -1.69 18.36
CA ILE A 291 2.80 -2.59 19.51
C ILE A 291 3.53 -3.90 19.24
N SER A 292 3.28 -4.55 18.11
CA SER A 292 3.84 -5.87 17.81
C SER A 292 5.35 -5.83 17.60
N ASP A 293 5.86 -4.87 16.87
CA ASP A 293 7.28 -4.84 16.50
C ASP A 293 8.12 -4.09 17.53
N TYR A 294 7.69 -2.89 17.93
CA TYR A 294 8.51 -2.05 18.76
C TYR A 294 8.35 -2.37 20.25
N ILE A 295 7.11 -2.43 20.76
CA ILE A 295 6.87 -2.67 22.20
C ILE A 295 7.16 -4.13 22.58
N VAL A 296 6.72 -5.08 21.75
CA VAL A 296 6.82 -6.53 22.07
C VAL A 296 8.16 -7.12 21.64
N LYS A 297 8.58 -6.87 20.38
CA LYS A 297 9.83 -7.46 19.85
C LYS A 297 11.07 -6.58 20.07
N GLY A 298 10.93 -5.26 20.28
CA GLY A 298 12.04 -4.31 20.34
C GLY A 298 12.68 -4.03 18.98
N ILE A 299 11.93 -4.20 17.89
CA ILE A 299 12.39 -4.03 16.51
C ILE A 299 11.79 -2.75 15.95
N ASP A 300 12.63 -1.88 15.44
CA ASP A 300 12.21 -0.73 14.65
C ASP A 300 12.03 -1.13 13.19
N THR A 301 10.97 -0.65 12.56
CA THR A 301 10.57 -1.06 11.23
C THR A 301 10.94 0.02 10.22
N ASP A 302 11.47 -0.39 9.05
CA ASP A 302 11.71 0.54 7.95
C ASP A 302 10.41 1.27 7.56
N THR A 303 10.47 2.58 7.36
CA THR A 303 9.29 3.41 7.05
C THR A 303 8.52 2.89 5.83
N TRP A 304 9.23 2.60 4.73
CA TRP A 304 8.60 2.08 3.51
C TRP A 304 7.80 0.78 3.75
N TYR A 305 8.30 -0.09 4.63
CA TYR A 305 7.64 -1.35 4.97
C TYR A 305 6.44 -1.12 5.90
N ASN A 306 6.58 -0.24 6.88
CA ASN A 306 5.49 0.13 7.78
C ASN A 306 4.30 0.70 7.00
N GLU A 307 4.56 1.66 6.13
CA GLU A 307 3.54 2.26 5.26
C GLU A 307 2.94 1.24 4.27
N MET A 308 3.75 0.35 3.70
CA MET A 308 3.26 -0.74 2.86
C MET A 308 2.20 -1.58 3.59
N MET A 309 2.43 -1.90 4.85
CA MET A 309 1.50 -2.70 5.64
C MET A 309 0.20 -1.95 5.95
N SER A 310 0.26 -0.64 6.21
CA SER A 310 -0.92 0.19 6.42
C SER A 310 -1.74 0.36 5.14
N LEU A 311 -1.08 0.53 3.99
CA LEU A 311 -1.72 0.56 2.68
C LEU A 311 -2.39 -0.79 2.32
N LEU A 312 -1.83 -1.90 2.78
CA LEU A 312 -2.48 -3.21 2.65
C LEU A 312 -3.72 -3.34 3.53
N ALA A 313 -3.76 -2.70 4.71
CA ALA A 313 -4.98 -2.66 5.51
C ALA A 313 -6.09 -1.90 4.76
N GLU A 314 -5.80 -0.72 4.19
CA GLU A 314 -6.74 0.00 3.33
C GLU A 314 -7.28 -0.88 2.19
N ASP A 315 -6.39 -1.58 1.46
CA ASP A 315 -6.76 -2.46 0.34
C ASP A 315 -7.67 -3.62 0.79
N ILE A 316 -7.29 -4.32 1.87
CA ILE A 316 -8.03 -5.47 2.40
C ILE A 316 -9.41 -5.05 2.89
N PHE A 317 -9.51 -3.92 3.60
CA PHE A 317 -10.76 -3.46 4.19
C PHE A 317 -11.66 -2.68 3.24
N SER A 318 -11.15 -2.19 2.10
CA SER A 318 -11.95 -1.45 1.11
C SER A 318 -13.21 -2.23 0.68
N GLY A 319 -13.03 -3.48 0.26
CA GLY A 319 -14.13 -4.37 -0.13
C GLY A 319 -15.03 -4.76 1.04
N TYR A 320 -14.47 -5.00 2.23
CA TYR A 320 -15.20 -5.37 3.44
C TYR A 320 -16.13 -4.27 3.95
N LEU A 321 -15.67 -3.03 3.85
CA LEU A 321 -16.46 -1.85 4.23
C LEU A 321 -17.33 -1.33 3.11
N GLY A 322 -17.12 -1.76 1.87
CA GLY A 322 -17.85 -1.32 0.68
C GLY A 322 -17.50 0.10 0.27
N LEU A 323 -16.23 0.51 0.45
CA LEU A 323 -15.74 1.85 0.13
C LEU A 323 -15.65 2.05 -1.39
N ASP A 324 -15.82 3.29 -1.85
CA ASP A 324 -15.50 3.66 -3.23
C ASP A 324 -13.99 3.48 -3.44
N ILE A 325 -13.64 2.71 -4.44
CA ILE A 325 -12.25 2.38 -4.77
C ILE A 325 -11.37 3.62 -5.00
N LYS A 326 -11.98 4.74 -5.48
CA LYS A 326 -11.29 6.02 -5.67
C LYS A 326 -10.86 6.71 -4.39
N SER A 327 -11.48 6.33 -3.29
CA SER A 327 -11.21 6.87 -1.96
C SER A 327 -10.32 5.94 -1.13
N THR A 328 -9.67 4.96 -1.77
CA THR A 328 -8.82 3.97 -1.10
C THR A 328 -7.38 3.99 -1.64
N ALA A 329 -6.52 3.16 -1.06
CA ALA A 329 -5.12 3.03 -1.50
C ALA A 329 -4.97 2.72 -3.00
N ILE A 330 -5.98 2.14 -3.65
CA ILE A 330 -5.94 1.79 -5.08
C ILE A 330 -5.76 3.02 -5.97
N GLU A 331 -6.31 4.18 -5.59
CA GLU A 331 -6.11 5.43 -6.34
C GLU A 331 -4.65 5.85 -6.42
N ARG A 332 -3.83 5.49 -5.42
CA ARG A 332 -2.39 5.78 -5.38
C ARG A 332 -1.62 5.16 -6.55
N LEU A 333 -2.13 4.10 -7.18
CA LEU A 333 -1.53 3.49 -8.37
C LEU A 333 -1.44 4.44 -9.57
N TYR A 334 -2.21 5.52 -9.57
CA TYR A 334 -2.09 6.54 -10.61
C TYR A 334 -0.69 7.17 -10.66
N LEU A 335 -0.05 7.44 -9.52
CA LEU A 335 1.33 7.92 -9.49
C LEU A 335 2.34 6.80 -9.75
N PHE A 336 2.06 5.59 -9.31
CA PHE A 336 2.93 4.45 -9.58
C PHE A 336 3.23 4.32 -11.08
N LYS A 337 2.22 4.44 -11.95
CA LYS A 337 2.40 4.32 -13.40
C LYS A 337 3.41 5.31 -14.01
N ILE A 338 3.63 6.46 -13.38
CA ILE A 338 4.53 7.51 -13.89
C ILE A 338 5.84 7.63 -13.12
N LEU A 339 5.97 6.95 -11.98
CA LEU A 339 7.14 7.03 -11.10
C LEU A 339 7.67 5.64 -10.71
N THR A 340 7.59 4.67 -11.62
CA THR A 340 8.14 3.31 -11.42
C THR A 340 9.65 3.29 -11.16
N ASN A 341 10.36 4.34 -11.58
CA ASN A 341 11.79 4.50 -11.35
C ASN A 341 12.15 4.85 -9.89
N PHE A 342 11.16 5.20 -9.05
CA PHE A 342 11.41 5.64 -7.67
C PHE A 342 11.90 4.51 -6.77
N GLY A 343 11.50 3.27 -7.02
CA GLY A 343 11.97 2.09 -6.30
C GLY A 343 11.27 1.83 -4.97
N VAL A 344 11.25 0.56 -4.56
CA VAL A 344 10.45 0.08 -3.43
C VAL A 344 10.98 0.55 -2.08
N THR A 345 12.29 0.48 -1.88
CA THR A 345 12.93 0.80 -0.58
C THR A 345 13.29 2.27 -0.42
N ASN A 346 13.08 3.07 -1.48
CA ASN A 346 13.31 4.49 -1.42
C ASN A 346 12.13 5.19 -0.74
N TRP A 347 12.40 6.08 0.22
CA TRP A 347 11.39 6.81 0.95
C TRP A 347 11.75 8.29 1.04
N ASP A 348 10.85 9.16 0.62
CA ASP A 348 10.99 10.61 0.79
C ASP A 348 10.20 11.07 2.02
N ASN A 349 10.86 11.75 2.94
CA ASN A 349 10.24 12.26 4.17
C ASN A 349 9.67 13.68 4.04
N ASN A 350 9.72 14.30 2.86
CA ASN A 350 9.19 15.64 2.66
C ASN A 350 7.71 15.58 2.22
N PRO A 351 6.74 15.88 3.09
CA PRO A 351 5.31 15.76 2.76
C PRO A 351 4.82 16.70 1.66
N ASN A 352 5.63 17.70 1.28
CA ASN A 352 5.33 18.62 0.19
C ASN A 352 6.00 18.20 -1.14
N SER A 353 6.69 17.08 -1.16
CA SER A 353 7.34 16.53 -2.35
C SER A 353 6.41 15.56 -3.09
N LEU A 354 6.48 15.58 -4.42
CA LEU A 354 5.84 14.54 -5.24
C LEU A 354 6.43 13.16 -4.93
N PHE A 355 7.72 13.07 -4.59
CA PHE A 355 8.36 11.81 -4.24
C PHE A 355 7.85 11.21 -2.92
N PHE A 356 7.34 12.04 -2.00
CA PHE A 356 6.63 11.55 -0.82
C PHE A 356 5.38 10.75 -1.22
N GLN A 357 4.56 11.29 -2.12
CA GLN A 357 3.39 10.58 -2.64
C GLN A 357 3.78 9.37 -3.51
N ALA A 358 4.90 9.45 -4.25
CA ALA A 358 5.45 8.32 -5.00
C ALA A 358 5.86 7.18 -4.07
N SER A 359 6.41 7.49 -2.89
CA SER A 359 6.75 6.49 -1.86
C SER A 359 5.53 5.64 -1.50
N TYR A 360 4.40 6.28 -1.20
CA TYR A 360 3.13 5.57 -0.92
C TYR A 360 2.67 4.74 -2.12
N SER A 361 2.71 5.31 -3.32
CA SER A 361 2.23 4.67 -4.54
C SER A 361 3.02 3.41 -4.90
N VAL A 362 4.35 3.49 -4.84
CA VAL A 362 5.23 2.35 -5.15
C VAL A 362 5.09 1.27 -4.08
N ASN A 363 5.01 1.66 -2.80
CA ASN A 363 4.89 0.71 -1.70
C ASN A 363 3.51 0.03 -1.69
N TYR A 364 2.43 0.75 -2.01
CA TYR A 364 1.13 0.12 -2.21
C TYR A 364 1.15 -0.89 -3.36
N ALA A 365 1.68 -0.50 -4.52
CA ALA A 365 1.78 -1.39 -5.67
C ALA A 365 2.60 -2.66 -5.33
N PHE A 366 3.71 -2.50 -4.62
CA PHE A 366 4.56 -3.61 -4.23
C PHE A 366 3.91 -4.53 -3.18
N GLY A 367 3.28 -3.97 -2.15
CA GLY A 367 2.54 -4.74 -1.15
C GLY A 367 1.39 -5.54 -1.77
N SER A 368 0.58 -4.88 -2.62
CA SER A 368 -0.50 -5.51 -3.38
C SER A 368 0.00 -6.61 -4.31
N TYR A 369 1.16 -6.41 -4.96
CA TYR A 369 1.83 -7.42 -5.77
C TYR A 369 2.25 -8.63 -4.95
N LEU A 370 2.91 -8.43 -3.81
CA LEU A 370 3.31 -9.50 -2.92
C LEU A 370 2.10 -10.31 -2.46
N LEU A 371 1.07 -9.62 -1.97
CA LEU A 371 -0.13 -10.24 -1.43
C LEU A 371 -0.83 -11.11 -2.47
N ARG A 372 -0.98 -10.63 -3.71
CA ARG A 372 -1.72 -11.31 -4.77
C ARG A 372 -0.95 -12.43 -5.48
N ASN A 373 0.37 -12.48 -5.31
CA ASN A 373 1.20 -13.42 -6.08
C ASN A 373 2.01 -14.42 -5.23
N TYR A 374 2.18 -14.18 -3.91
CA TYR A 374 3.09 -14.98 -3.09
C TYR A 374 2.46 -15.56 -1.81
N GLY A 375 1.19 -15.95 -1.88
CA GLY A 375 0.56 -16.71 -0.80
C GLY A 375 -0.63 -16.02 -0.13
N GLY A 376 -0.99 -14.80 -0.52
CA GLY A 376 -2.22 -14.16 -0.05
C GLY A 376 -2.30 -14.04 1.48
N ALA A 377 -3.34 -14.63 2.04
CA ALA A 377 -3.59 -14.60 3.49
C ALA A 377 -2.46 -15.26 4.31
N GLU A 378 -1.86 -16.34 3.80
CA GLU A 378 -0.74 -17.00 4.46
C GLU A 378 0.50 -16.09 4.48
N LEU A 379 0.74 -15.33 3.40
CA LEU A 379 1.83 -14.35 3.38
C LEU A 379 1.58 -13.25 4.41
N LEU A 380 0.39 -12.66 4.45
CA LEU A 380 0.05 -11.64 5.47
C LEU A 380 0.28 -12.19 6.87
N SER A 381 -0.22 -13.40 7.16
CA SER A 381 -0.01 -14.07 8.44
C SER A 381 1.46 -14.29 8.77
N ALA A 382 2.31 -14.56 7.78
CA ALA A 382 3.74 -14.70 7.99
C ALA A 382 4.43 -13.35 8.26
N LEU A 383 4.05 -12.30 7.54
CA LEU A 383 4.57 -10.93 7.71
C LEU A 383 4.21 -10.32 9.08
N THR A 384 3.09 -10.73 9.67
CA THR A 384 2.58 -10.22 10.95
C THR A 384 2.90 -11.14 12.13
N ASP A 385 3.53 -12.30 11.91
CA ASP A 385 3.87 -13.24 12.97
C ASP A 385 4.95 -12.67 13.91
N LEU A 386 4.65 -12.67 15.20
CA LEU A 386 5.56 -12.21 16.23
C LEU A 386 6.90 -12.99 16.29
N ASN A 387 6.94 -14.21 15.74
CA ASN A 387 8.15 -15.02 15.68
C ASN A 387 8.98 -14.78 14.40
N VAL A 388 8.50 -13.98 13.46
CA VAL A 388 9.27 -13.57 12.29
C VAL A 388 10.05 -12.31 12.65
N ALA A 389 11.37 -12.46 12.71
CA ALA A 389 12.28 -11.36 13.06
C ALA A 389 12.68 -10.55 11.82
N GLY A 390 13.26 -9.37 12.07
CA GLY A 390 13.85 -8.49 11.04
C GLY A 390 13.04 -7.23 10.78
N THR A 391 13.56 -6.40 9.89
CA THR A 391 12.94 -5.15 9.43
C THR A 391 12.83 -5.16 7.91
N GLY A 392 11.82 -4.52 7.36
CA GLY A 392 11.68 -4.35 5.92
C GLY A 392 11.93 -5.63 5.10
N LYS A 393 13.02 -5.66 4.33
CA LYS A 393 13.40 -6.81 3.49
C LYS A 393 13.60 -8.11 4.26
N GLU A 394 14.14 -8.02 5.47
CA GLU A 394 14.41 -9.22 6.28
C GLU A 394 13.12 -9.91 6.71
N VAL A 395 12.09 -9.16 7.09
CA VAL A 395 10.77 -9.73 7.43
C VAL A 395 10.20 -10.46 6.23
N ILE A 396 10.28 -9.86 5.02
CA ILE A 396 9.78 -10.47 3.78
C ILE A 396 10.54 -11.78 3.50
N ASN A 397 11.87 -11.77 3.57
CA ASN A 397 12.68 -12.97 3.37
C ASN A 397 12.34 -14.07 4.38
N ASN A 398 12.20 -13.71 5.65
CA ASN A 398 11.86 -14.66 6.71
C ASN A 398 10.44 -15.22 6.55
N ALA A 399 9.49 -14.41 6.06
CA ALA A 399 8.16 -14.87 5.71
C ALA A 399 8.20 -15.89 4.55
N PHE A 400 8.99 -15.64 3.51
CA PHE A 400 9.18 -16.58 2.40
C PHE A 400 9.81 -17.90 2.86
N ILE A 401 10.82 -17.84 3.74
CA ILE A 401 11.43 -19.04 4.36
C ILE A 401 10.36 -19.82 5.13
N LYS A 402 9.57 -19.14 5.96
CA LYS A 402 8.51 -19.76 6.76
C LYS A 402 7.47 -20.47 5.90
N LEU A 403 7.10 -19.87 4.77
CA LEU A 403 6.14 -20.43 3.82
C LEU A 403 6.77 -21.47 2.87
N GLY A 404 8.09 -21.62 2.87
CA GLY A 404 8.79 -22.53 1.96
C GLY A 404 8.71 -22.13 0.49
N LEU A 405 8.55 -20.82 0.20
CA LEU A 405 8.44 -20.32 -1.16
C LEU A 405 9.78 -20.44 -1.89
N LYS A 406 9.69 -20.74 -3.20
CA LYS A 406 10.85 -20.98 -4.05
C LYS A 406 10.82 -20.07 -5.27
N ASN A 407 12.02 -19.66 -5.72
CA ASN A 407 12.20 -18.99 -7.00
C ASN A 407 12.17 -20.01 -8.17
N LYS A 408 12.34 -19.53 -9.39
CA LYS A 408 12.29 -20.33 -10.63
C LYS A 408 13.40 -21.39 -10.70
N GLU A 409 14.49 -21.17 -10.00
CA GLU A 409 15.65 -22.07 -9.89
C GLU A 409 15.45 -23.15 -8.81
N GLY A 410 14.38 -23.07 -8.01
CA GLY A 410 14.09 -23.96 -6.90
C GLY A 410 14.82 -23.61 -5.60
N GLU A 411 15.48 -22.46 -5.54
CA GLU A 411 16.09 -21.90 -4.36
C GLU A 411 15.04 -21.18 -3.47
N THR A 412 15.41 -20.80 -2.27
CA THR A 412 14.50 -20.02 -1.41
C THR A 412 14.26 -18.66 -2.04
N LEU A 413 12.98 -18.30 -2.18
CA LEU A 413 12.58 -17.00 -2.69
C LEU A 413 13.10 -15.87 -1.80
N THR A 414 13.60 -14.79 -2.41
CA THR A 414 14.16 -13.62 -1.72
C THR A 414 13.41 -12.34 -2.10
N PHE A 415 13.61 -11.28 -1.32
CA PHE A 415 13.12 -9.94 -1.65
C PHE A 415 13.68 -9.48 -3.02
N GLU A 416 14.94 -9.76 -3.28
CA GLU A 416 15.62 -9.40 -4.53
C GLU A 416 14.95 -10.09 -5.74
N ASP A 417 14.56 -11.36 -5.60
CA ASP A 417 13.84 -12.09 -6.66
C ASP A 417 12.48 -11.43 -6.97
N VAL A 418 11.70 -11.14 -5.93
CA VAL A 418 10.36 -10.56 -6.13
C VAL A 418 10.44 -9.10 -6.60
N ALA A 419 11.44 -8.34 -6.16
CA ALA A 419 11.66 -6.97 -6.62
C ALA A 419 12.07 -6.94 -8.11
N ALA A 420 12.89 -7.91 -8.55
CA ALA A 420 13.27 -8.05 -9.96
C ALA A 420 12.07 -8.38 -10.87
N ASP A 421 11.12 -9.18 -10.38
CA ASP A 421 9.92 -9.58 -11.13
C ASP A 421 8.74 -8.58 -11.00
N PHE A 422 8.84 -7.57 -10.13
CA PHE A 422 7.75 -6.64 -9.79
C PHE A 422 7.18 -5.88 -11.02
N HIS A 423 8.02 -5.51 -11.96
CA HIS A 423 7.62 -4.82 -13.19
C HIS A 423 6.58 -5.58 -14.02
N GLN A 424 6.45 -6.90 -13.83
CA GLN A 424 5.53 -7.75 -14.59
C GLN A 424 4.06 -7.36 -14.38
N ILE A 425 3.71 -6.77 -13.24
CA ILE A 425 2.33 -6.29 -13.01
C ILE A 425 1.90 -5.19 -14.00
N CYS A 426 2.86 -4.47 -14.59
CA CYS A 426 2.59 -3.46 -15.61
C CYS A 426 2.42 -4.06 -17.01
N ILE A 427 2.83 -5.31 -17.20
CA ILE A 427 2.76 -6.04 -18.47
C ILE A 427 1.52 -6.94 -18.48
N TYR A 428 1.31 -7.69 -17.41
CA TYR A 428 0.24 -8.67 -17.25
C TYR A 428 -0.90 -8.09 -16.42
N THR A 429 -1.73 -7.25 -17.04
CA THR A 429 -2.74 -6.45 -16.34
C THR A 429 -4.14 -7.06 -16.39
N SER A 430 -4.41 -7.95 -17.36
CA SER A 430 -5.75 -8.50 -17.58
C SER A 430 -6.05 -9.68 -16.64
N LYS A 431 -7.35 -9.95 -16.47
CA LYS A 431 -7.80 -11.16 -15.76
C LYS A 431 -7.32 -12.44 -16.46
N GLU A 432 -7.24 -12.43 -17.79
CA GLU A 432 -6.74 -13.58 -18.56
C GLU A 432 -5.26 -13.87 -18.24
N ASP A 433 -4.44 -12.82 -18.11
CA ASP A 433 -3.04 -12.97 -17.70
C ASP A 433 -2.92 -13.58 -16.31
N ALA A 434 -3.75 -13.10 -15.37
CA ALA A 434 -3.81 -13.63 -14.02
C ALA A 434 -4.23 -15.13 -13.99
N GLU A 435 -5.22 -15.51 -14.81
CA GLU A 435 -5.70 -16.89 -14.95
C GLU A 435 -4.64 -17.81 -15.62
N LYS A 436 -3.78 -17.27 -16.49
CA LYS A 436 -2.62 -17.98 -17.04
C LYS A 436 -1.48 -18.16 -16.05
N GLY A 437 -1.55 -17.55 -14.88
CA GLY A 437 -0.56 -17.66 -13.81
C GLY A 437 0.55 -16.61 -13.85
N HIS A 438 0.42 -15.58 -14.69
CA HIS A 438 1.37 -14.46 -14.68
C HIS A 438 1.28 -13.65 -13.37
N LEU A 439 2.34 -12.92 -13.06
CA LEU A 439 2.38 -12.00 -11.94
C LEU A 439 1.54 -10.76 -12.27
N SER A 440 0.43 -10.60 -11.57
CA SER A 440 -0.59 -9.60 -11.88
C SER A 440 -1.25 -9.08 -10.60
N LEU A 441 -1.75 -7.85 -10.62
CA LEU A 441 -2.65 -7.32 -9.58
C LEU A 441 -4.10 -7.75 -9.78
N ASN A 442 -4.46 -8.30 -10.94
CA ASN A 442 -5.83 -8.71 -11.26
C ASN A 442 -6.19 -10.08 -10.67
N LYS A 443 -5.95 -10.21 -9.35
CA LYS A 443 -6.26 -11.39 -8.53
C LYS A 443 -6.95 -10.95 -7.25
N GLU A 444 -8.01 -11.65 -6.87
CA GLU A 444 -8.64 -11.50 -5.56
C GLU A 444 -7.86 -12.28 -4.50
N VAL A 445 -7.87 -11.77 -3.26
CA VAL A 445 -7.31 -12.48 -2.10
C VAL A 445 -8.36 -12.58 -1.02
N GLU A 446 -8.66 -13.79 -0.59
CA GLU A 446 -9.61 -14.06 0.51
C GLU A 446 -8.87 -14.22 1.84
N PHE A 447 -9.43 -13.59 2.88
CA PHE A 447 -9.01 -13.73 4.27
C PHE A 447 -10.16 -14.27 5.09
N LYS A 448 -9.87 -15.17 6.04
CA LYS A 448 -10.85 -15.77 6.94
C LYS A 448 -10.48 -15.47 8.39
N VAL A 449 -11.40 -14.80 9.08
CA VAL A 449 -11.29 -14.51 10.51
C VAL A 449 -12.54 -15.04 11.20
N GLY A 450 -12.42 -16.20 11.86
CA GLY A 450 -13.60 -16.92 12.36
C GLY A 450 -14.58 -17.25 11.23
N ASP A 451 -15.82 -16.78 11.36
CA ASP A 451 -16.87 -16.94 10.34
C ASP A 451 -16.91 -15.80 9.31
N ILE A 452 -16.06 -14.80 9.44
CA ILE A 452 -15.99 -13.65 8.54
C ILE A 452 -15.04 -13.97 7.38
N THR A 453 -15.51 -13.75 6.15
CA THR A 453 -14.68 -13.77 4.94
C THR A 453 -14.55 -12.35 4.39
N ILE A 454 -13.34 -11.92 4.14
CA ILE A 454 -13.00 -10.63 3.53
C ILE A 454 -12.28 -10.90 2.22
N THR A 455 -12.56 -10.10 1.21
CA THR A 455 -11.90 -10.20 -0.09
C THR A 455 -11.23 -8.88 -0.43
N ALA A 456 -9.90 -8.88 -0.53
CA ALA A 456 -9.19 -7.81 -1.22
C ALA A 456 -9.50 -7.93 -2.72
N PRO A 457 -9.98 -6.87 -3.38
CA PRO A 457 -10.47 -6.96 -4.74
C PRO A 457 -9.34 -7.18 -5.76
N ALA A 458 -9.67 -7.77 -6.91
CA ALA A 458 -8.80 -7.76 -8.07
C ALA A 458 -8.63 -6.33 -8.59
N ILE A 459 -7.41 -5.96 -8.98
CA ILE A 459 -7.10 -4.63 -9.49
C ILE A 459 -6.78 -4.73 -10.97
N ASP A 460 -7.64 -4.16 -11.81
CA ASP A 460 -7.40 -4.03 -13.25
C ASP A 460 -6.78 -2.66 -13.55
N LEU A 461 -5.50 -2.66 -13.92
CA LEU A 461 -4.75 -1.42 -14.18
C LEU A 461 -5.16 -0.72 -15.49
N VAL A 462 -5.92 -1.38 -16.37
CA VAL A 462 -6.25 -0.87 -17.71
C VAL A 462 -7.73 -0.92 -18.05
N ALA A 463 -8.59 -1.19 -17.06
CA ALA A 463 -10.02 -1.32 -17.29
C ALA A 463 -10.66 -0.06 -17.89
N ASP A 464 -11.46 -0.24 -18.96
CA ASP A 464 -12.28 0.82 -19.56
C ASP A 464 -13.40 1.26 -18.61
N GLY A 465 -13.45 2.55 -18.29
CA GLY A 465 -14.46 3.12 -17.38
C GLY A 465 -14.27 2.76 -15.92
N GLY A 466 -13.21 2.03 -15.59
CA GLY A 466 -12.77 1.78 -14.22
C GLY A 466 -12.09 3.03 -13.65
N VAL A 467 -11.70 2.91 -12.40
CA VAL A 467 -11.02 3.97 -11.62
C VAL A 467 -9.74 4.42 -12.29
N MET A 468 -9.14 3.58 -13.14
CA MET A 468 -7.84 3.83 -13.74
C MET A 468 -7.80 3.43 -15.21
N HIS A 469 -7.92 4.42 -16.08
CA HIS A 469 -7.37 4.29 -17.40
C HIS A 469 -5.85 4.45 -17.34
N PHE A 470 -5.14 3.35 -17.42
CA PHE A 470 -3.71 3.38 -17.67
C PHE A 470 -3.45 3.05 -19.14
N PRO A 471 -3.42 4.02 -20.05
CA PRO A 471 -2.85 3.74 -21.35
C PRO A 471 -1.39 3.35 -21.10
N TYR A 472 -0.93 2.26 -21.69
CA TYR A 472 0.47 1.78 -21.60
C TYR A 472 1.53 2.85 -21.86
N SER A 473 1.12 3.96 -22.52
CA SER A 473 1.95 5.14 -22.72
C SER A 473 2.38 5.85 -21.45
N ASP A 474 1.70 5.62 -20.35
CA ASP A 474 1.88 6.39 -19.13
C ASP A 474 2.86 5.74 -18.15
N PHE A 475 3.28 4.49 -18.38
CA PHE A 475 4.39 3.88 -17.65
C PHE A 475 5.78 4.43 -18.03
N ILE A 476 5.81 5.52 -18.79
CA ILE A 476 7.04 6.21 -19.17
C ILE A 476 7.24 7.35 -18.17
N THR A 477 8.41 7.37 -17.56
CA THR A 477 8.85 8.42 -16.63
C THR A 477 8.86 9.79 -17.32
N ARG A 478 8.50 10.84 -16.56
CA ARG A 478 8.44 12.22 -17.05
C ARG A 478 9.69 13.00 -16.68
N ASP A 479 10.24 13.77 -17.60
CA ASP A 479 11.43 14.62 -17.40
C ASP A 479 11.32 15.60 -16.22
N GLU A 480 10.13 16.15 -16.02
CA GLU A 480 9.86 17.15 -14.98
C GLU A 480 10.08 16.65 -13.55
N TYR A 481 10.17 15.32 -13.34
CA TYR A 481 10.31 14.68 -12.03
C TYR A 481 11.69 14.03 -11.80
N ASN A 482 12.72 14.51 -12.50
CA ASN A 482 14.07 13.94 -12.42
C ASN A 482 14.12 12.44 -12.74
N THR A 483 13.51 12.08 -13.83
CA THR A 483 13.42 10.71 -14.33
C THR A 483 14.73 10.18 -14.90
N SER A 484 15.78 11.00 -14.86
CA SER A 484 17.15 10.61 -15.21
C SER A 484 17.81 9.71 -14.16
N VAL A 485 17.14 9.42 -13.05
CA VAL A 485 17.66 8.56 -11.99
C VAL A 485 16.78 7.34 -11.84
N LEU A 486 17.40 6.17 -11.84
CA LEU A 486 16.79 4.89 -11.52
C LEU A 486 17.17 4.53 -10.08
N PHE A 487 16.25 4.69 -9.16
CA PHE A 487 16.47 4.41 -7.74
C PHE A 487 16.57 2.90 -7.45
N PRO A 488 17.13 2.50 -6.30
CA PRO A 488 17.22 1.10 -5.91
C PRO A 488 15.89 0.36 -6.02
N TYR A 489 15.89 -0.79 -6.71
CA TYR A 489 14.70 -1.60 -7.02
C TYR A 489 13.61 -0.87 -7.83
N GLY A 490 13.94 0.25 -8.45
CA GLY A 490 13.09 0.93 -9.42
C GLY A 490 13.26 0.36 -10.82
N PHE A 491 12.29 0.60 -11.70
CA PHE A 491 12.36 0.17 -13.08
C PHE A 491 11.74 1.20 -14.04
N ILE A 492 12.11 1.09 -15.30
CA ILE A 492 11.52 1.83 -16.41
C ILE A 492 11.04 0.82 -17.46
N LEU A 493 9.77 0.91 -17.81
CA LEU A 493 9.14 0.11 -18.86
C LEU A 493 9.04 0.95 -20.15
N SER A 494 9.53 0.42 -21.25
CA SER A 494 9.45 1.01 -22.59
C SER A 494 8.65 0.11 -23.52
N ASP A 495 7.62 0.66 -24.21
CA ASP A 495 6.88 -0.04 -25.27
C ASP A 495 7.60 0.20 -26.61
N LEU A 496 8.25 -0.84 -27.12
CA LEU A 496 9.05 -0.80 -28.33
C LEU A 496 8.22 -0.79 -29.64
N THR A 497 6.91 -0.96 -29.54
CA THR A 497 6.00 -0.98 -30.70
C THR A 497 5.44 0.40 -31.03
N ARG A 498 5.69 1.42 -30.20
CA ARG A 498 5.17 2.76 -30.40
C ARG A 498 6.00 3.55 -31.39
N ASN A 499 5.29 4.15 -32.35
CA ASN A 499 5.83 5.24 -33.16
C ASN A 499 5.89 6.49 -32.29
N ASP A 500 7.08 6.94 -31.98
CA ASP A 500 7.27 8.30 -31.49
C ASP A 500 7.66 9.21 -32.68
N GLU A 501 6.68 9.95 -33.21
CA GLU A 501 6.92 10.86 -34.33
C GLU A 501 7.93 11.97 -33.99
N GLU A 502 8.08 12.31 -32.70
CA GLU A 502 9.03 13.33 -32.28
C GLU A 502 10.46 12.79 -32.17
N SER A 503 10.65 11.52 -31.94
CA SER A 503 11.96 10.91 -31.80
C SER A 503 12.58 10.41 -33.09
N GLY A 504 11.76 10.21 -34.11
CA GLY A 504 12.20 9.65 -35.40
C GLY A 504 12.52 8.16 -35.34
N GLU A 505 12.17 7.46 -34.25
CA GLU A 505 12.35 6.01 -34.16
C GLU A 505 11.30 5.24 -34.95
N VAL A 506 11.77 4.20 -35.61
CA VAL A 506 10.90 3.27 -36.35
C VAL A 506 10.45 2.17 -35.42
N PRO A 507 9.15 1.84 -35.34
CA PRO A 507 8.69 0.74 -34.51
C PRO A 507 9.31 -0.58 -34.97
N ILE A 508 9.65 -1.41 -33.99
CA ILE A 508 10.14 -2.77 -34.24
C ILE A 508 8.93 -3.64 -34.61
N THR A 509 8.58 -3.65 -35.88
CA THR A 509 7.50 -4.50 -36.42
C THR A 509 8.06 -5.41 -37.48
N ASP A 510 7.74 -6.71 -37.39
CA ASP A 510 8.01 -7.74 -38.41
C ASP A 510 9.47 -7.96 -38.85
N ALA A 511 10.44 -7.55 -38.04
CA ALA A 511 11.84 -7.84 -38.30
C ALA A 511 12.14 -9.33 -38.06
N LYS A 512 12.92 -9.93 -38.96
CA LYS A 512 13.39 -11.32 -38.80
C LYS A 512 14.53 -11.47 -37.80
N GLU A 513 15.26 -10.41 -37.58
CA GLU A 513 16.37 -10.30 -36.66
C GLU A 513 16.43 -8.86 -36.17
N ILE A 514 16.51 -8.69 -34.84
CA ILE A 514 16.64 -7.39 -34.19
C ILE A 514 17.90 -7.43 -33.37
N VAL A 515 18.73 -6.39 -33.52
CA VAL A 515 19.94 -6.21 -32.73
C VAL A 515 19.82 -4.88 -31.97
N MET A 516 19.90 -4.96 -30.65
CA MET A 516 19.93 -3.77 -29.78
C MET A 516 21.29 -3.67 -29.10
N VAL A 517 21.83 -2.48 -29.04
CA VAL A 517 23.04 -2.17 -28.27
C VAL A 517 22.64 -1.21 -27.17
N LEU A 518 22.79 -1.63 -25.91
CA LEU A 518 22.42 -0.86 -24.74
C LEU A 518 23.65 -0.64 -23.87
N PRO A 519 23.85 0.57 -23.32
CA PRO A 519 24.94 0.83 -22.41
C PRO A 519 24.93 -0.14 -21.23
N LYS A 520 26.10 -0.65 -20.88
CA LYS A 520 26.26 -1.60 -19.80
C LYS A 520 26.54 -0.89 -18.48
N ASP A 521 25.69 -1.13 -17.51
CA ASP A 521 25.96 -0.91 -16.10
C ASP A 521 25.70 -2.24 -15.38
N ASP A 522 26.62 -2.70 -14.52
CA ASP A 522 26.53 -4.02 -13.89
C ASP A 522 25.31 -4.16 -12.98
N ASP A 523 24.80 -3.06 -12.45
CA ASP A 523 23.64 -3.01 -11.59
C ASP A 523 22.31 -2.80 -12.37
N VAL A 524 22.36 -2.45 -13.66
CA VAL A 524 21.17 -2.38 -14.52
C VAL A 524 20.91 -3.73 -15.18
N LYS A 525 19.79 -4.35 -14.83
CA LYS A 525 19.28 -5.56 -15.49
C LYS A 525 18.27 -5.17 -16.56
N ILE A 526 18.33 -5.85 -17.69
CA ILE A 526 17.45 -5.62 -18.83
C ILE A 526 16.63 -6.86 -19.09
N TYR A 527 15.31 -6.66 -19.16
CA TYR A 527 14.35 -7.73 -19.47
C TYR A 527 13.56 -7.35 -20.73
N PHE A 528 13.19 -8.35 -21.52
CA PHE A 528 12.39 -8.18 -22.73
C PHE A 528 11.15 -9.07 -22.67
N TYR A 529 10.03 -8.55 -23.15
CA TYR A 529 8.74 -9.24 -23.17
C TYR A 529 8.02 -9.08 -24.51
#